data_7738f436377dcea5c1f5f24f65719e50
#
_entry.id   7738f436377dcea5c1f5f24f65719e50
#
_cell.length_a   1.000
_cell.length_b   1.000
_cell.length_c   1.000
_cell.angle_alpha   90.00
_cell.angle_beta   90.00
_cell.angle_gamma   90.00
#
_symmetry.space_group_name_H-M   'P 1'
#
loop_
_entity.id
_entity.type
_entity.pdbx_description
1 polymer ?
#
loop_
_entity_poly.entity_id
_entity_poly.type
_entity_poly.pdbx_seq_one_letter_code
_entity_poly.pdbx_strand_id
1 'polypeptide(L)'
;ALYEDLTVDENIRFFADLFEVPRTLWRERAARLLDASGMAPFRKRLAGQLSGGMKQKLGLTCALVHAPRVLLLDEPTTGVDPVSRREFWQILYQLRAEGVALVISTAYLDEAERCDRLALLNEGRILHADTPARLKALLPGAILRVASDRPRMLAERAQACEGVLGALPVGDGV
;
A
#
# COMPACT_ATOMS: atom_id res chain seq x y z
N ALA A 1 -5.45 14.20 -7.02
CA ALA A 1 -5.36 13.66 -8.39
C ALA A 1 -4.17 14.31 -9.12
N LEU A 2 -3.50 13.58 -10.02
CA LEU A 2 -2.43 14.11 -10.87
C LEU A 2 -3.03 14.80 -12.10
N TYR A 3 -2.33 15.81 -12.61
CA TYR A 3 -2.65 16.46 -13.87
C TYR A 3 -1.88 15.76 -15.00
N GLU A 4 -2.59 15.02 -15.85
CA GLU A 4 -2.00 14.16 -16.86
C GLU A 4 -1.26 14.93 -17.96
N ASP A 5 -1.70 16.14 -18.27
CA ASP A 5 -1.12 17.05 -19.25
C ASP A 5 0.10 17.82 -18.73
N LEU A 6 0.41 17.71 -17.45
CA LEU A 6 1.59 18.28 -16.85
C LEU A 6 2.71 17.24 -16.72
N THR A 7 3.95 17.70 -16.82
CA THR A 7 5.13 16.87 -16.56
C THR A 7 5.21 16.49 -15.07
N VAL A 8 6.09 15.54 -14.74
CA VAL A 8 6.39 15.18 -13.34
C VAL A 8 6.80 16.42 -12.53
N ASP A 9 7.73 17.24 -13.04
CA ASP A 9 8.19 18.45 -12.35
C ASP A 9 7.08 19.49 -12.17
N GLU A 10 6.22 19.66 -13.17
CA GLU A 10 5.09 20.61 -13.10
C GLU A 10 4.02 20.16 -12.13
N ASN A 11 3.71 18.85 -12.06
CA ASN A 11 2.83 18.32 -11.01
C ASN A 11 3.38 18.62 -9.61
N ILE A 12 4.65 18.30 -9.36
CA ILE A 12 5.27 18.55 -8.05
C ILE A 12 5.25 20.05 -7.71
N ARG A 13 5.59 20.90 -8.69
CA ARG A 13 5.56 22.34 -8.52
C ARG A 13 4.16 22.83 -8.19
N PHE A 14 3.13 22.35 -8.86
CA PHE A 14 1.75 22.72 -8.61
C PHE A 14 1.36 22.48 -7.14
N PHE A 15 1.68 21.28 -6.60
CA PHE A 15 1.40 20.97 -5.20
C PHE A 15 2.28 21.80 -4.25
N ALA A 16 3.54 22.05 -4.60
CA ALA A 16 4.41 22.91 -3.79
C ALA A 16 3.88 24.35 -3.72
N ASP A 17 3.43 24.91 -4.83
CA ASP A 17 2.84 26.24 -4.91
C ASP A 17 1.50 26.29 -4.13
N LEU A 18 0.67 25.23 -4.22
CA LEU A 18 -0.59 25.10 -3.48
C LEU A 18 -0.40 25.15 -1.95
N PHE A 19 0.68 24.56 -1.44
CA PHE A 19 1.03 24.56 -0.02
C PHE A 19 2.06 25.63 0.35
N GLU A 20 2.27 26.63 -0.51
CA GLU A 20 3.17 27.77 -0.29
C GLU A 20 4.60 27.37 0.12
N VAL A 21 5.10 26.23 -0.40
CA VAL A 21 6.44 25.77 -0.09
C VAL A 21 7.48 26.62 -0.83
N PRO A 22 8.46 27.23 -0.14
CA PRO A 22 9.50 28.04 -0.77
C PRO A 22 10.23 27.30 -1.89
N ARG A 23 10.52 28.01 -2.99
CA ARG A 23 11.10 27.41 -4.23
C ARG A 23 12.39 26.63 -4.01
N THR A 24 13.26 27.11 -3.15
CA THR A 24 14.52 26.42 -2.80
C THR A 24 14.25 25.09 -2.09
N LEU A 25 13.31 25.11 -1.15
CA LEU A 25 12.99 23.98 -0.30
C LEU A 25 12.25 22.85 -1.06
N TRP A 26 11.24 23.21 -1.88
CA TRP A 26 10.53 22.15 -2.62
C TRP A 26 11.42 21.52 -3.70
N ARG A 27 12.32 22.25 -4.32
CA ARG A 27 13.25 21.69 -5.31
C ARG A 27 14.20 20.67 -4.71
N GLU A 28 14.76 20.98 -3.53
CA GLU A 28 15.61 20.07 -2.79
C GLU A 28 14.84 18.79 -2.39
N ARG A 29 13.63 18.95 -1.81
CA ARG A 29 12.78 17.83 -1.43
C ARG A 29 12.37 16.99 -2.62
N ALA A 30 11.95 17.63 -3.71
CA ALA A 30 11.57 16.94 -4.95
C ALA A 30 12.73 16.13 -5.52
N ALA A 31 13.95 16.68 -5.56
CA ALA A 31 15.12 15.95 -6.03
C ALA A 31 15.34 14.69 -5.19
N ARG A 32 15.37 14.81 -3.86
CA ARG A 32 15.54 13.67 -2.93
C ARG A 32 14.44 12.61 -3.09
N LEU A 33 13.17 13.03 -3.18
CA LEU A 33 12.04 12.12 -3.33
C LEU A 33 12.03 11.40 -4.68
N LEU A 34 12.37 12.11 -5.77
CA LEU A 34 12.46 11.52 -7.10
C LEU A 34 13.65 10.55 -7.21
N ASP A 35 14.77 10.84 -6.60
CA ASP A 35 15.91 9.93 -6.55
C ASP A 35 15.59 8.67 -5.77
N ALA A 36 15.00 8.81 -4.58
CA ALA A 36 14.60 7.69 -3.72
C ALA A 36 13.54 6.78 -4.37
N SER A 37 12.65 7.35 -5.20
CA SER A 37 11.59 6.61 -5.91
C SER A 37 12.02 6.09 -7.29
N GLY A 38 13.25 6.40 -7.75
CA GLY A 38 13.72 6.07 -9.11
C GLY A 38 13.03 6.89 -10.21
N MET A 39 12.37 7.98 -9.87
CA MET A 39 11.61 8.82 -10.81
C MET A 39 12.44 9.96 -11.42
N ALA A 40 13.66 10.20 -10.96
CA ALA A 40 14.52 11.29 -11.43
C ALA A 40 14.71 11.35 -12.98
N PRO A 41 14.88 10.22 -13.72
CA PRO A 41 15.01 10.26 -15.18
C PRO A 41 13.74 10.72 -15.91
N PHE A 42 12.59 10.71 -15.24
CA PHE A 42 11.27 10.96 -15.84
C PHE A 42 10.72 12.36 -15.59
N ARG A 43 11.50 13.26 -14.97
CA ARG A 43 11.07 14.60 -14.54
C ARG A 43 10.35 15.42 -15.62
N LYS A 44 10.77 15.29 -16.87
CA LYS A 44 10.20 16.02 -18.03
C LYS A 44 9.11 15.24 -18.77
N ARG A 45 8.79 14.02 -18.34
CA ARG A 45 7.75 13.20 -18.95
C ARG A 45 6.38 13.66 -18.47
N LEU A 46 5.38 13.68 -19.34
CA LEU A 46 3.99 13.95 -18.96
C LEU A 46 3.46 12.86 -18.04
N ALA A 47 2.69 13.24 -17.02
CA ALA A 47 2.13 12.29 -16.07
C ALA A 47 1.20 11.27 -16.74
N GLY A 48 0.49 11.65 -17.80
CA GLY A 48 -0.33 10.76 -18.62
C GLY A 48 0.44 9.60 -19.26
N GLN A 49 1.75 9.79 -19.50
CA GLN A 49 2.64 8.79 -20.15
C GLN A 49 3.35 7.86 -19.13
N LEU A 50 3.05 7.99 -17.85
CA LEU A 50 3.62 7.16 -16.78
C LEU A 50 2.83 5.86 -16.63
N SER A 51 3.52 4.79 -16.22
CA SER A 51 2.84 3.56 -15.78
C SER A 51 2.03 3.79 -14.48
N GLY A 52 1.11 2.90 -14.16
CA GLY A 52 0.32 2.99 -12.93
C GLY A 52 1.18 3.14 -11.67
N GLY A 53 2.21 2.29 -11.51
CA GLY A 53 3.15 2.39 -10.39
C GLY A 53 3.95 3.69 -10.37
N MET A 54 4.34 4.23 -11.54
CA MET A 54 5.00 5.52 -11.62
C MET A 54 4.05 6.67 -11.26
N LYS A 55 2.77 6.61 -11.66
CA LYS A 55 1.75 7.59 -11.26
C LYS A 55 1.55 7.59 -9.75
N GLN A 56 1.53 6.42 -9.10
CA GLN A 56 1.44 6.32 -7.63
C GLN A 56 2.66 6.93 -6.93
N LYS A 57 3.87 6.65 -7.41
CA LYS A 57 5.10 7.27 -6.89
C LYS A 57 5.10 8.80 -7.06
N LEU A 58 4.63 9.30 -8.21
CA LEU A 58 4.48 10.74 -8.43
C LEU A 58 3.44 11.35 -7.47
N GLY A 59 2.28 10.70 -7.32
CA GLY A 59 1.24 11.14 -6.37
C GLY A 59 1.77 11.24 -4.93
N LEU A 60 2.54 10.22 -4.51
CA LEU A 60 3.21 10.23 -3.22
C LEU A 60 4.23 11.37 -3.10
N THR A 61 5.05 11.60 -4.14
CA THR A 61 6.02 12.71 -4.17
C THR A 61 5.32 14.06 -4.04
N CYS A 62 4.22 14.28 -4.75
CA CYS A 62 3.40 15.49 -4.66
C CYS A 62 2.83 15.69 -3.25
N ALA A 63 2.37 14.61 -2.61
CA ALA A 63 1.85 14.66 -1.25
C ALA A 63 2.94 14.91 -0.18
N LEU A 64 4.20 14.61 -0.49
CA LEU A 64 5.32 14.75 0.45
C LEU A 64 6.09 16.06 0.32
N VAL A 65 5.92 16.79 -0.78
CA VAL A 65 6.72 18.00 -1.05
C VAL A 65 6.57 19.06 0.04
N HIS A 66 5.40 19.15 0.69
CA HIS A 66 5.14 20.06 1.80
C HIS A 66 5.51 19.49 3.18
N ALA A 67 6.12 18.28 3.24
CA ALA A 67 6.54 17.58 4.46
C ALA A 67 5.43 17.42 5.51
N PRO A 68 4.36 16.70 5.20
CA PRO A 68 3.24 16.50 6.11
C PRO A 68 3.67 15.66 7.33
N ARG A 69 3.06 15.90 8.49
CA ARG A 69 3.21 15.06 9.67
C ARG A 69 2.32 13.81 9.63
N VAL A 70 1.24 13.88 8.85
CA VAL A 70 0.28 12.79 8.66
C VAL A 70 0.01 12.64 7.17
N LEU A 71 0.05 11.42 6.68
CA LEU A 71 -0.23 11.07 5.29
C LEU A 71 -1.42 10.10 5.24
N LEU A 72 -2.44 10.46 4.50
CA LEU A 72 -3.64 9.65 4.27
C LEU A 72 -3.56 9.07 2.85
N LEU A 73 -3.60 7.76 2.73
CA LEU A 73 -3.50 7.02 1.47
C LEU A 73 -4.71 6.10 1.32
N ASP A 74 -5.49 6.35 0.29
CA ASP A 74 -6.68 5.56 -0.02
C ASP A 74 -6.39 4.61 -1.17
N GLU A 75 -6.38 3.30 -0.89
CA GLU A 75 -6.10 2.22 -1.86
C GLU A 75 -4.84 2.49 -2.73
N PRO A 76 -3.68 2.89 -2.15
CA PRO A 76 -2.58 3.49 -2.92
C PRO A 76 -1.87 2.53 -3.88
N THR A 77 -2.11 1.23 -3.77
CA THR A 77 -1.45 0.20 -4.59
C THR A 77 -2.41 -0.57 -5.49
N THR A 78 -3.69 -0.16 -5.54
CA THR A 78 -4.67 -0.79 -6.40
C THR A 78 -4.29 -0.63 -7.87
N GLY A 79 -4.24 -1.74 -8.61
CA GLY A 79 -3.83 -1.78 -10.01
C GLY A 79 -2.34 -1.59 -10.26
N VAL A 80 -1.50 -1.64 -9.22
CA VAL A 80 -0.04 -1.55 -9.32
C VAL A 80 0.56 -2.95 -9.38
N ASP A 81 1.56 -3.13 -10.25
CA ASP A 81 2.28 -4.39 -10.38
C ASP A 81 3.05 -4.75 -9.09
N PRO A 82 3.36 -6.05 -8.85
CA PRO A 82 3.99 -6.48 -7.59
C PRO A 82 5.36 -5.88 -7.31
N VAL A 83 6.14 -5.52 -8.33
CA VAL A 83 7.47 -4.91 -8.17
C VAL A 83 7.30 -3.46 -7.70
N SER A 84 6.52 -2.68 -8.44
CA SER A 84 6.21 -1.28 -8.10
C SER A 84 5.54 -1.16 -6.73
N ARG A 85 4.65 -2.12 -6.36
CA ARG A 85 4.02 -2.18 -5.04
C ARG A 85 5.07 -2.35 -3.93
N ARG A 86 6.05 -3.24 -4.12
CA ARG A 86 7.14 -3.45 -3.15
C ARG A 86 7.99 -2.20 -2.96
N GLU A 87 8.34 -1.52 -4.05
CA GLU A 87 9.11 -0.28 -4.01
C GLU A 87 8.32 0.85 -3.32
N PHE A 88 7.01 0.94 -3.57
CA PHE A 88 6.13 1.89 -2.90
C PHE A 88 6.12 1.68 -1.38
N TRP A 89 6.00 0.42 -0.91
CA TRP A 89 6.06 0.10 0.51
C TRP A 89 7.43 0.41 1.14
N GLN A 90 8.52 0.27 0.41
CA GLN A 90 9.85 0.69 0.90
C GLN A 90 9.90 2.20 1.20
N ILE A 91 9.28 3.02 0.35
CA ILE A 91 9.17 4.47 0.59
C ILE A 91 8.34 4.73 1.86
N LEU A 92 7.20 4.03 2.04
CA LEU A 92 6.37 4.19 3.24
C LEU A 92 7.12 3.82 4.53
N TYR A 93 7.92 2.76 4.51
CA TYR A 93 8.76 2.39 5.67
C TYR A 93 9.80 3.47 6.02
N GLN A 94 10.40 4.10 5.01
CA GLN A 94 11.33 5.22 5.23
C GLN A 94 10.63 6.42 5.87
N LEU A 95 9.46 6.80 5.35
CA LEU A 95 8.64 7.88 5.90
C LEU A 95 8.24 7.62 7.36
N ARG A 96 7.83 6.38 7.66
CA ARG A 96 7.53 5.95 9.03
C ARG A 96 8.74 6.10 9.94
N ALA A 97 9.93 5.71 9.49
CA ALA A 97 11.18 5.87 10.23
C ALA A 97 11.56 7.35 10.46
N GLU A 98 11.16 8.23 9.55
CA GLU A 98 11.30 9.69 9.67
C GLU A 98 10.22 10.32 10.59
N GLY A 99 9.29 9.51 11.13
CA GLY A 99 8.27 9.97 12.08
C GLY A 99 6.97 10.47 11.44
N VAL A 100 6.74 10.21 10.15
CA VAL A 100 5.47 10.51 9.49
C VAL A 100 4.41 9.49 9.91
N ALA A 101 3.27 9.94 10.40
CA ALA A 101 2.13 9.08 10.68
C ALA A 101 1.43 8.70 9.37
N LEU A 102 1.25 7.40 9.12
CA LEU A 102 0.65 6.88 7.90
C LEU A 102 -0.72 6.25 8.22
N VAL A 103 -1.76 6.66 7.52
CA VAL A 103 -3.07 6.03 7.54
C VAL A 103 -3.37 5.53 6.13
N ILE A 104 -3.55 4.22 5.98
CA ILE A 104 -3.65 3.57 4.68
C ILE A 104 -4.94 2.73 4.66
N SER A 105 -5.82 2.97 3.68
CA SER A 105 -6.86 1.99 3.36
C SER A 105 -6.32 0.98 2.36
N THR A 106 -6.66 -0.28 2.51
CA THR A 106 -6.32 -1.33 1.54
C THR A 106 -7.25 -2.52 1.66
N ALA A 107 -7.59 -3.14 0.54
CA ALA A 107 -8.27 -4.43 0.49
C ALA A 107 -7.29 -5.62 0.55
N TYR A 108 -5.98 -5.37 0.47
CA TYR A 108 -4.96 -6.41 0.45
C TYR A 108 -4.51 -6.76 1.88
N LEU A 109 -4.80 -7.98 2.32
CA LEU A 109 -4.45 -8.44 3.67
C LEU A 109 -2.94 -8.50 3.93
N ASP A 110 -2.14 -8.79 2.90
CA ASP A 110 -0.68 -8.80 2.99
C ASP A 110 -0.10 -7.40 3.25
N GLU A 111 -0.79 -6.35 2.80
CA GLU A 111 -0.44 -4.97 3.12
C GLU A 111 -0.89 -4.58 4.53
N ALA A 112 -2.09 -4.99 4.91
CA ALA A 112 -2.60 -4.78 6.25
C ALA A 112 -1.64 -5.36 7.31
N GLU A 113 -1.07 -6.54 7.08
CA GLU A 113 -0.09 -7.16 7.98
C GLU A 113 1.21 -6.37 8.18
N ARG A 114 1.52 -5.43 7.28
CA ARG A 114 2.70 -4.54 7.35
C ARG A 114 2.51 -3.35 8.28
N CYS A 115 1.26 -3.09 8.69
CA CYS A 115 0.91 -1.95 9.53
C CYS A 115 1.08 -2.29 11.02
N ASP A 116 1.36 -1.27 11.84
CA ASP A 116 1.47 -1.42 13.30
C ASP A 116 0.13 -1.71 13.95
N ARG A 117 -0.92 -1.12 13.41
CA ARG A 117 -2.32 -1.27 13.85
C ARG A 117 -3.25 -1.35 12.66
N LEU A 118 -4.32 -2.09 12.83
CA LEU A 118 -5.38 -2.27 11.84
C LEU A 118 -6.72 -1.86 12.42
N ALA A 119 -7.58 -1.35 11.54
CA ALA A 119 -9.01 -1.24 11.80
C ALA A 119 -9.76 -2.02 10.73
N LEU A 120 -10.54 -3.01 11.12
CA LEU A 120 -11.41 -3.77 10.22
C LEU A 120 -12.71 -3.00 10.03
N LEU A 121 -12.94 -2.55 8.80
CA LEU A 121 -14.13 -1.78 8.42
C LEU A 121 -15.11 -2.67 7.67
N ASN A 122 -16.36 -2.69 8.08
CA ASN A 122 -17.44 -3.36 7.38
C ASN A 122 -18.72 -2.52 7.47
N GLU A 123 -19.41 -2.33 6.36
CA GLU A 123 -20.66 -1.54 6.26
C GLU A 123 -20.57 -0.17 6.96
N GLY A 124 -19.44 0.53 6.81
CA GLY A 124 -19.22 1.85 7.40
C GLY A 124 -18.94 1.83 8.91
N ARG A 125 -18.75 0.66 9.53
CA ARG A 125 -18.47 0.51 10.97
C ARG A 125 -17.11 -0.16 11.20
N ILE A 126 -16.39 0.33 12.21
CA ILE A 126 -15.18 -0.35 12.69
C ILE A 126 -15.61 -1.52 13.56
N LEU A 127 -15.33 -2.75 13.12
CA LEU A 127 -15.61 -3.97 13.87
C LEU A 127 -14.58 -4.19 14.97
N HIS A 128 -13.30 -4.07 14.61
CA HIS A 128 -12.16 -4.29 15.51
C HIS A 128 -11.04 -3.34 15.13
N ALA A 129 -10.26 -2.91 16.12
CA ALA A 129 -9.07 -2.10 15.91
C ALA A 129 -7.96 -2.51 16.89
N ASP A 130 -6.92 -3.19 16.42
CA ASP A 130 -5.78 -3.63 17.22
C ASP A 130 -4.54 -3.92 16.33
N THR A 131 -3.50 -4.50 16.89
CA THR A 131 -2.35 -5.00 16.14
C THR A 131 -2.74 -6.21 15.28
N PRO A 132 -2.06 -6.48 14.15
CA PRO A 132 -2.33 -7.67 13.33
C PRO A 132 -2.32 -8.97 14.13
N ALA A 133 -1.37 -9.13 15.05
CA ALA A 133 -1.26 -10.32 15.87
C ALA A 133 -2.48 -10.54 16.78
N ARG A 134 -2.98 -9.48 17.42
CA ARG A 134 -4.17 -9.56 18.27
C ARG A 134 -5.44 -9.82 17.47
N LEU A 135 -5.57 -9.23 16.28
CA LEU A 135 -6.71 -9.49 15.40
C LEU A 135 -6.72 -10.94 14.93
N LYS A 136 -5.56 -11.50 14.58
CA LYS A 136 -5.44 -12.93 14.24
C LYS A 136 -5.82 -13.84 15.41
N ALA A 137 -5.50 -13.46 16.63
CA ALA A 137 -5.85 -14.23 17.84
C ALA A 137 -7.36 -14.24 18.16
N LEU A 138 -8.17 -13.38 17.50
CA LEU A 138 -9.63 -13.42 17.62
C LEU A 138 -10.25 -14.59 16.82
N LEU A 139 -9.51 -15.17 15.86
CA LEU A 139 -9.99 -16.33 15.10
C LEU A 139 -10.05 -17.55 16.03
N PRO A 140 -11.22 -18.21 16.14
CA PRO A 140 -11.32 -19.44 16.90
C PRO A 140 -10.59 -20.58 16.18
N GLY A 141 -9.85 -21.41 16.94
CA GLY A 141 -9.19 -22.58 16.40
C GLY A 141 -7.79 -22.31 15.82
N ALA A 142 -7.32 -23.24 15.01
CA ALA A 142 -6.01 -23.20 14.35
C ALA A 142 -6.18 -23.33 12.83
N ILE A 143 -5.36 -22.61 12.08
CA ILE A 143 -5.26 -22.77 10.63
C ILE A 143 -4.17 -23.79 10.35
N LEU A 144 -4.53 -24.91 9.71
CA LEU A 144 -3.61 -25.94 9.28
C LEU A 144 -3.44 -25.87 7.76
N ARG A 145 -2.21 -25.93 7.28
CA ARG A 145 -1.90 -26.06 5.87
C ARG A 145 -1.45 -27.49 5.61
N VAL A 146 -2.19 -28.20 4.74
CA VAL A 146 -1.91 -29.58 4.38
C VAL A 146 -1.58 -29.66 2.89
N ALA A 147 -0.41 -30.24 2.55
CA ALA A 147 -0.04 -30.49 1.15
C ALA A 147 -0.64 -31.81 0.66
N SER A 148 -1.12 -31.83 -0.58
CA SER A 148 -1.70 -33.02 -1.20
C SER A 148 -1.61 -32.95 -2.72
N ASP A 149 -1.42 -34.12 -3.36
CA ASP A 149 -1.48 -34.26 -4.82
C ASP A 149 -2.92 -34.07 -5.38
N ARG A 150 -3.93 -34.06 -4.49
CA ARG A 150 -5.34 -33.90 -4.83
C ARG A 150 -6.02 -32.89 -3.92
N PRO A 151 -5.67 -31.59 -4.01
CA PRO A 151 -6.10 -30.58 -3.04
C PRO A 151 -7.62 -30.40 -2.96
N ARG A 152 -8.33 -30.48 -4.09
CA ARG A 152 -9.81 -30.36 -4.09
C ARG A 152 -10.47 -31.50 -3.33
N MET A 153 -10.06 -32.75 -3.57
CA MET A 153 -10.63 -33.93 -2.88
C MET A 153 -10.27 -33.92 -1.40
N LEU A 154 -9.07 -33.41 -1.04
CA LEU A 154 -8.68 -33.26 0.36
C LEU A 154 -9.52 -32.19 1.04
N ALA A 155 -9.81 -31.05 0.39
CA ALA A 155 -10.66 -30.00 0.93
C ALA A 155 -12.09 -30.52 1.23
N GLU A 156 -12.69 -31.26 0.29
CA GLU A 156 -14.01 -31.87 0.48
C GLU A 156 -14.04 -32.83 1.67
N ARG A 157 -13.02 -33.71 1.78
CA ARG A 157 -12.90 -34.63 2.91
C ARG A 157 -12.62 -33.93 4.24
N ALA A 158 -11.75 -32.92 4.24
CA ALA A 158 -11.44 -32.14 5.43
C ALA A 158 -12.69 -31.42 5.94
N GLN A 159 -13.49 -30.85 5.06
CA GLN A 159 -14.72 -30.14 5.42
C GLN A 159 -15.76 -31.06 6.06
N ALA A 160 -15.71 -32.37 5.78
CA ALA A 160 -16.58 -33.37 6.41
C ALA A 160 -16.05 -33.87 7.78
N CYS A 161 -14.87 -33.48 8.20
CA CYS A 161 -14.31 -33.88 9.49
C CYS A 161 -14.89 -33.04 10.63
N GLU A 162 -15.17 -33.69 11.76
CA GLU A 162 -15.61 -33.01 12.97
C GLU A 162 -14.54 -32.04 13.46
N GLY A 163 -14.94 -30.82 13.82
CA GLY A 163 -14.04 -29.74 14.27
C GLY A 163 -13.43 -28.90 13.18
N VAL A 164 -13.63 -29.21 11.90
CA VAL A 164 -13.19 -28.37 10.78
C VAL A 164 -14.25 -27.31 10.47
N LEU A 165 -13.89 -26.04 10.65
CA LEU A 165 -14.77 -24.91 10.40
C LEU A 165 -14.83 -24.53 8.92
N GLY A 166 -13.80 -24.87 8.14
CA GLY A 166 -13.72 -24.64 6.71
C GLY A 166 -12.43 -25.21 6.12
N ALA A 167 -12.47 -25.63 4.85
CA ALA A 167 -11.32 -26.10 4.11
C ALA A 167 -11.36 -25.53 2.69
N LEU A 168 -10.27 -24.88 2.28
CA LEU A 168 -10.15 -24.23 0.97
C LEU A 168 -8.86 -24.67 0.28
N PRO A 169 -8.89 -25.05 -1.00
CA PRO A 169 -7.67 -25.33 -1.75
C PRO A 169 -6.88 -24.02 -2.00
N VAL A 170 -5.60 -24.02 -1.67
CA VAL A 170 -4.70 -22.87 -1.88
C VAL A 170 -3.47 -23.32 -2.63
N GLY A 171 -3.37 -23.01 -3.93
CA GLY A 171 -2.29 -23.53 -4.77
C GLY A 171 -2.27 -25.07 -4.75
N ASP A 172 -1.15 -25.65 -4.33
CA ASP A 172 -0.95 -27.11 -4.22
C ASP A 172 -1.37 -27.68 -2.85
N GLY A 173 -2.04 -26.90 -2.00
CA GLY A 173 -2.42 -27.29 -0.63
C GLY A 173 -3.88 -27.00 -0.30
N VAL A 174 -4.26 -27.44 0.89
CA VAL A 174 -5.57 -27.18 1.52
C VAL A 174 -5.35 -26.60 2.91
#